data_04cb1a654e32968732719f6dee9326f6
#
_entry.id   04cb1a654e32968732719f6dee9326f6
#
_cell.length_a   1.000
_cell.length_b   1.000
_cell.length_c   1.000
_cell.angle_alpha   90.00
_cell.angle_beta   90.00
_cell.angle_gamma   90.00
#
_symmetry.space_group_name_H-M   'P 1'
#
loop_
_entity.id
_entity.type
_entity.pdbx_description
1 polymer ?
#
loop_
_entity_poly.entity_id
_entity_poly.type
_entity_poly.pdbx_seq_one_letter_code
_entity_poly.pdbx_strand_id
1 'polypeptide(L)'
;MSVHAQLPTRPVRVTLLVDNVRGAPGLRAQWGFSAWIEHGDRHVLFDCGCNDAFARNARALGVALGDCDAFVLSHGHFDHGGGIARLVGEAPAARLFLHRAALAPRLWLCKTGRVDDIGLPERSLHALGDVAGRVSWVTGPTELLPGTWVSGPIPRRHPLEEAERNFFADQACTMRDPVVDDQALWFITPQGLVVLVGCAHAGIINTLDHVRRLATELGDVRDAPPAADGLPRVAALIGGLHLLHASPARLRATGEALAAAEVGALAAVHCTGKRGKDHLSAVLPHAWRACTTGSVVEVG
;
A
#
# COMPACT_ATOMS: atom_id res chain seq x y z
N MET A 1 -0.01 18.24 -28.89
CA MET A 1 1.24 17.45 -28.98
C MET A 1 1.53 16.93 -27.58
N SER A 2 1.25 15.66 -27.35
CA SER A 2 1.52 15.04 -26.05
C SER A 2 3.02 14.83 -25.92
N VAL A 3 3.67 15.55 -25.02
CA VAL A 3 5.06 15.28 -24.66
C VAL A 3 5.05 13.96 -23.88
N HIS A 4 5.38 12.87 -24.56
CA HIS A 4 5.60 11.59 -23.89
C HIS A 4 6.84 11.75 -23.02
N ALA A 5 6.65 11.86 -21.71
CA ALA A 5 7.75 11.70 -20.76
C ALA A 5 8.28 10.28 -20.96
N GLN A 6 9.54 10.15 -21.36
CA GLN A 6 10.21 8.85 -21.36
C GLN A 6 10.15 8.27 -19.95
N LEU A 7 9.74 7.00 -19.84
CA LEU A 7 9.81 6.28 -18.56
C LEU A 7 11.24 6.37 -18.01
N PRO A 8 11.40 6.58 -16.70
CA PRO A 8 12.74 6.67 -16.12
C PRO A 8 13.51 5.38 -16.40
N THR A 9 14.73 5.52 -16.91
CA THR A 9 15.63 4.39 -17.19
C THR A 9 16.28 3.83 -15.91
N ARG A 10 16.07 4.48 -14.77
CA ARG A 10 16.60 4.04 -13.47
C ARG A 10 15.67 3.01 -12.85
N PRO A 11 16.23 1.96 -12.18
CA PRO A 11 15.42 1.00 -11.45
C PRO A 11 14.61 1.68 -10.36
N VAL A 12 13.39 1.18 -10.14
CA VAL A 12 12.61 1.56 -8.98
C VAL A 12 13.16 0.88 -7.75
N ARG A 13 13.36 1.63 -6.69
CA ARG A 13 13.83 1.12 -5.42
C ARG A 13 12.79 1.38 -4.34
N VAL A 14 12.35 0.30 -3.67
CA VAL A 14 11.38 0.38 -2.57
C VAL A 14 12.04 -0.11 -1.29
N THR A 15 12.18 0.79 -0.31
CA THR A 15 12.73 0.49 1.01
C THR A 15 11.60 0.38 2.03
N LEU A 16 11.46 -0.77 2.70
CA LEU A 16 10.47 -0.94 3.76
C LEU A 16 10.93 -0.25 5.04
N LEU A 17 10.30 0.87 5.37
CA LEU A 17 10.61 1.63 6.58
C LEU A 17 9.95 1.05 7.83
N VAL A 18 8.75 0.43 7.68
CA VAL A 18 8.02 -0.23 8.78
C VAL A 18 7.41 -1.54 8.28
N ASP A 19 7.64 -2.58 9.04
CA ASP A 19 6.94 -3.88 9.00
C ASP A 19 6.90 -4.47 10.42
N ASN A 20 6.07 -5.50 10.61
CA ASN A 20 5.90 -6.22 11.88
C ASN A 20 7.17 -6.96 12.34
N VAL A 21 8.11 -7.18 11.43
CA VAL A 21 9.35 -7.93 11.69
C VAL A 21 10.56 -7.04 11.51
N ARG A 22 11.45 -7.05 12.50
CA ARG A 22 12.71 -6.30 12.47
C ARG A 22 13.73 -7.02 11.58
N GLY A 23 14.30 -6.31 10.59
CA GLY A 23 15.30 -6.86 9.69
C GLY A 23 16.74 -6.80 10.23
N ALA A 24 17.12 -5.69 10.84
CA ALA A 24 18.52 -5.48 11.30
C ALA A 24 18.57 -4.82 12.68
N PRO A 25 19.70 -4.97 13.43
CA PRO A 25 19.94 -4.20 14.65
C PRO A 25 19.85 -2.69 14.38
N GLY A 26 19.28 -1.95 15.32
CA GLY A 26 19.08 -0.50 15.20
C GLY A 26 17.76 -0.09 14.55
N LEU A 27 17.12 -0.96 13.76
CA LEU A 27 15.79 -0.73 13.21
C LEU A 27 14.68 -1.09 14.20
N ARG A 28 13.54 -0.44 14.06
CA ARG A 28 12.34 -0.68 14.87
C ARG A 28 11.27 -1.37 14.05
N ALA A 29 10.89 -2.59 14.45
CA ALA A 29 9.66 -3.21 13.99
C ALA A 29 8.47 -2.63 14.76
N GLN A 30 7.33 -2.56 14.10
CA GLN A 30 6.07 -2.20 14.74
C GLN A 30 4.93 -2.82 13.91
N TRP A 31 3.80 -3.11 14.54
CA TRP A 31 2.60 -3.44 13.78
C TRP A 31 2.25 -2.26 12.89
N GLY A 32 2.23 -2.47 11.56
CA GLY A 32 1.97 -1.42 10.59
C GLY A 32 2.86 -1.53 9.35
N PHE A 33 2.68 -0.57 8.46
CA PHE A 33 3.40 -0.52 7.19
C PHE A 33 3.89 0.88 6.86
N SER A 34 5.06 0.98 6.24
CA SER A 34 5.56 2.18 5.58
C SER A 34 6.64 1.81 4.58
N ALA A 35 6.58 2.39 3.39
CA ALA A 35 7.54 2.17 2.33
C ALA A 35 8.00 3.49 1.72
N TRP A 36 9.31 3.62 1.50
CA TRP A 36 9.94 4.70 0.75
C TRP A 36 10.23 4.23 -0.66
N ILE A 37 9.79 4.98 -1.65
CA ILE A 37 9.91 4.66 -3.07
C ILE A 37 10.77 5.73 -3.75
N GLU A 38 11.81 5.27 -4.45
CA GLU A 38 12.66 6.05 -5.31
C GLU A 38 12.36 5.62 -6.76
N HIS A 39 11.83 6.53 -7.58
CA HIS A 39 11.50 6.31 -8.98
C HIS A 39 12.08 7.44 -9.83
N GLY A 40 13.24 7.21 -10.42
CA GLY A 40 14.04 8.28 -11.02
C GLY A 40 14.53 9.27 -9.96
N ASP A 41 14.18 10.53 -10.14
CA ASP A 41 14.43 11.65 -9.20
C ASP A 41 13.22 11.96 -8.31
N ARG A 42 12.23 11.07 -8.29
CA ARG A 42 10.99 11.23 -7.52
C ARG A 42 10.99 10.36 -6.29
N HIS A 43 10.49 10.91 -5.21
CA HIS A 43 10.43 10.25 -3.92
C HIS A 43 8.99 10.23 -3.38
N VAL A 44 8.49 9.04 -3.12
CA VAL A 44 7.15 8.86 -2.56
C VAL A 44 7.25 8.10 -1.24
N LEU A 45 6.56 8.59 -0.21
CA LEU A 45 6.31 7.82 1.00
C LEU A 45 4.90 7.24 0.93
N PHE A 46 4.79 5.91 1.02
CA PHE A 46 3.53 5.19 1.06
C PHE A 46 3.32 4.64 2.47
N ASP A 47 2.30 5.15 3.17
CA ASP A 47 2.01 4.96 4.59
C ASP A 47 3.16 5.41 5.53
N CYS A 48 2.88 5.56 6.83
CA CYS A 48 3.85 6.02 7.82
C CYS A 48 3.78 5.29 9.18
N GLY A 49 3.16 4.10 9.20
CA GLY A 49 3.07 3.28 10.41
C GLY A 49 2.25 3.91 11.54
N CYS A 50 2.39 3.36 12.77
CA CYS A 50 1.63 3.81 13.94
C CYS A 50 2.15 5.12 14.57
N ASN A 51 3.43 5.43 14.40
CA ASN A 51 4.10 6.54 15.08
C ASN A 51 5.39 6.98 14.36
N ASP A 52 6.42 7.40 15.11
CA ASP A 52 7.69 7.91 14.59
C ASP A 52 8.70 6.82 14.13
N ALA A 53 8.35 5.53 14.16
CA ALA A 53 9.27 4.45 13.81
C ALA A 53 9.77 4.58 12.36
N PHE A 54 8.89 4.95 11.41
CA PHE A 54 9.27 5.18 10.01
C PHE A 54 10.38 6.23 9.89
N ALA A 55 10.27 7.36 10.61
CA ALA A 55 11.25 8.43 10.55
C ALA A 55 12.58 8.06 11.20
N ARG A 56 12.55 7.28 12.29
CA ARG A 56 13.77 6.75 12.93
C ARG A 56 14.48 5.74 12.04
N ASN A 57 13.71 4.84 11.41
CA ASN A 57 14.23 3.85 10.48
C ASN A 57 14.75 4.52 9.20
N ALA A 58 14.05 5.51 8.66
CA ALA A 58 14.53 6.30 7.52
C ALA A 58 15.92 6.89 7.78
N ARG A 59 16.08 7.55 8.94
CA ARG A 59 17.39 8.11 9.36
C ARG A 59 18.47 7.03 9.49
N ALA A 60 18.14 5.87 10.08
CA ALA A 60 19.09 4.77 10.25
C ALA A 60 19.48 4.12 8.90
N LEU A 61 18.62 4.20 7.90
CA LEU A 61 18.82 3.66 6.54
C LEU A 61 19.38 4.70 5.56
N GLY A 62 19.59 5.94 6.00
CA GLY A 62 20.10 7.02 5.14
C GLY A 62 19.03 7.57 4.17
N VAL A 63 17.76 7.34 4.43
CA VAL A 63 16.64 7.89 3.64
C VAL A 63 16.34 9.33 4.07
N ALA A 64 16.39 10.26 3.13
CA ALA A 64 16.14 11.69 3.34
C ALA A 64 14.64 12.01 3.18
N LEU A 65 13.86 11.89 4.25
CA LEU A 65 12.41 12.18 4.20
C LEU A 65 12.10 13.63 3.77
N GLY A 66 13.02 14.56 3.96
CA GLY A 66 12.89 15.95 3.51
C GLY A 66 12.75 16.10 1.99
N ASP A 67 13.23 15.12 1.23
CA ASP A 67 13.15 15.09 -0.24
C ASP A 67 11.84 14.44 -0.74
N CYS A 68 10.90 14.13 0.14
CA CYS A 68 9.62 13.52 -0.22
C CYS A 68 8.78 14.47 -1.08
N ASP A 69 8.47 14.08 -2.32
CA ASP A 69 7.57 14.82 -3.21
C ASP A 69 6.10 14.60 -2.86
N ALA A 70 5.76 13.34 -2.54
CA ALA A 70 4.39 12.94 -2.25
C ALA A 70 4.31 11.91 -1.12
N PHE A 71 3.31 12.07 -0.25
CA PHE A 71 2.86 11.06 0.69
C PHE A 71 1.53 10.50 0.22
N VAL A 72 1.37 9.19 0.27
CA VAL A 72 0.11 8.50 -0.01
C VAL A 72 -0.31 7.70 1.20
N LEU A 73 -1.53 7.91 1.67
CA LEU A 73 -2.14 7.08 2.70
C LEU A 73 -2.99 6.02 2.01
N SER A 74 -2.69 4.74 2.24
CA SER A 74 -3.44 3.63 1.66
C SER A 74 -4.87 3.56 2.17
N HIS A 75 -5.06 3.74 3.48
CA HIS A 75 -6.36 3.80 4.17
C HIS A 75 -6.20 4.35 5.60
N GLY A 76 -7.32 4.69 6.24
CA GLY A 76 -7.33 5.43 7.50
C GLY A 76 -7.19 4.59 8.77
N HIS A 77 -6.43 3.49 8.80
CA HIS A 77 -6.09 2.80 10.03
C HIS A 77 -4.85 3.41 10.70
N PHE A 78 -4.81 3.32 12.05
CA PHE A 78 -3.74 3.92 12.87
C PHE A 78 -2.35 3.38 12.54
N ASP A 79 -2.25 2.14 12.11
CA ASP A 79 -1.00 1.45 11.80
C ASP A 79 -0.47 1.75 10.38
N HIS A 80 -1.18 2.61 9.63
CA HIS A 80 -0.78 3.18 8.34
C HIS A 80 -0.62 4.70 8.39
N GLY A 81 -1.51 5.40 9.12
CA GLY A 81 -1.52 6.86 9.19
C GLY A 81 -1.17 7.46 10.56
N GLY A 82 -0.83 6.63 11.56
CA GLY A 82 -0.53 7.12 12.91
C GLY A 82 0.74 7.98 13.01
N GLY A 83 1.64 7.87 12.03
CA GLY A 83 2.85 8.67 11.91
C GLY A 83 2.66 10.04 11.25
N ILE A 84 1.47 10.41 10.74
CA ILE A 84 1.23 11.64 9.97
C ILE A 84 1.67 12.90 10.74
N ALA A 85 1.39 12.98 12.03
CA ALA A 85 1.82 14.12 12.85
C ALA A 85 3.35 14.33 12.83
N ARG A 86 4.12 13.24 12.74
CA ARG A 86 5.57 13.30 12.58
C ARG A 86 5.96 13.62 11.14
N LEU A 87 5.28 13.01 10.16
CA LEU A 87 5.53 13.17 8.73
C LEU A 87 5.48 14.63 8.30
N VAL A 88 4.49 15.40 8.72
CA VAL A 88 4.30 16.79 8.25
C VAL A 88 5.48 17.70 8.63
N GLY A 89 6.22 17.36 9.66
CA GLY A 89 7.47 18.05 10.05
C GLY A 89 8.71 17.49 9.36
N GLU A 90 8.77 16.19 9.08
CA GLU A 90 9.92 15.55 8.40
C GLU A 90 9.91 15.84 6.87
N ALA A 91 8.72 15.98 6.26
CA ALA A 91 8.53 16.21 4.84
C ALA A 91 7.65 17.47 4.58
N PRO A 92 8.17 18.68 4.87
CA PRO A 92 7.35 19.90 4.84
C PRO A 92 6.92 20.30 3.43
N ALA A 93 7.58 19.83 2.38
CA ALA A 93 7.24 20.13 0.98
C ALA A 93 6.28 19.07 0.36
N ALA A 94 6.15 17.90 0.96
CA ALA A 94 5.37 16.81 0.40
C ALA A 94 3.88 17.19 0.25
N ARG A 95 3.28 16.83 -0.88
CA ARG A 95 1.82 16.79 -1.05
C ARG A 95 1.28 15.50 -0.46
N LEU A 96 0.12 15.56 0.20
CA LEU A 96 -0.49 14.43 0.87
C LEU A 96 -1.73 13.96 0.08
N PHE A 97 -1.72 12.71 -0.35
CA PHE A 97 -2.82 12.10 -1.12
C PHE A 97 -3.53 11.06 -0.28
N LEU A 98 -4.81 11.28 0.01
CA LEU A 98 -5.62 10.39 0.81
C LEU A 98 -7.10 10.49 0.42
N HIS A 99 -7.86 9.43 0.66
CA HIS A 99 -9.30 9.45 0.49
C HIS A 99 -9.98 10.07 1.72
N ARG A 100 -11.06 10.85 1.51
CA ARG A 100 -11.73 11.56 2.61
C ARG A 100 -12.29 10.64 3.70
N ALA A 101 -12.73 9.43 3.35
CA ALA A 101 -13.22 8.45 4.31
C ALA A 101 -12.14 7.94 5.27
N ALA A 102 -10.85 8.18 5.00
CA ALA A 102 -9.76 7.88 5.95
C ALA A 102 -9.87 8.64 7.27
N LEU A 103 -10.62 9.77 7.29
CA LEU A 103 -10.81 10.58 8.50
C LEU A 103 -11.99 10.10 9.36
N ALA A 104 -12.78 9.12 8.90
CA ALA A 104 -13.92 8.60 9.64
C ALA A 104 -13.48 7.79 10.86
N PRO A 105 -14.28 7.77 11.95
CA PRO A 105 -14.07 6.84 13.05
C PRO A 105 -14.05 5.39 12.56
N ARG A 106 -13.16 4.57 13.13
CA ARG A 106 -13.03 3.15 12.78
C ARG A 106 -12.82 2.32 14.03
N LEU A 107 -13.62 1.30 14.17
CA LEU A 107 -13.69 0.48 15.36
C LEU A 107 -13.59 -1.00 15.01
N TRP A 108 -12.86 -1.71 15.82
CA TRP A 108 -12.72 -3.16 15.72
C TRP A 108 -13.40 -3.83 16.91
N LEU A 109 -14.41 -4.65 16.64
CA LEU A 109 -15.05 -5.50 17.62
C LEU A 109 -14.26 -6.82 17.72
N CYS A 110 -13.49 -6.99 18.79
CA CYS A 110 -12.75 -8.22 19.03
C CYS A 110 -13.67 -9.36 19.51
N LYS A 111 -13.17 -10.61 19.45
CA LYS A 111 -13.94 -11.81 19.84
C LYS A 111 -14.38 -11.81 21.30
N THR A 112 -13.76 -11.03 22.16
CA THR A 112 -14.12 -10.90 23.60
C THR A 112 -15.21 -9.86 23.83
N GLY A 113 -15.71 -9.18 22.79
CA GLY A 113 -16.68 -8.10 22.88
C GLY A 113 -16.08 -6.72 23.15
N ARG A 114 -14.75 -6.62 23.29
CA ARG A 114 -14.08 -5.31 23.41
C ARG A 114 -14.09 -4.61 22.08
N VAL A 115 -14.35 -3.31 22.11
CA VAL A 115 -14.30 -2.41 20.94
C VAL A 115 -13.04 -1.54 21.06
N ASP A 116 -12.15 -1.66 20.08
CA ASP A 116 -10.94 -0.87 19.99
C ASP A 116 -11.06 0.16 18.87
N ASP A 117 -10.58 1.38 19.11
CA ASP A 117 -10.41 2.38 18.06
C ASP A 117 -9.20 2.02 17.21
N ILE A 118 -9.43 1.86 15.91
CA ILE A 118 -8.42 1.54 14.90
C ILE A 118 -8.29 2.63 13.82
N GLY A 119 -8.97 3.76 13.99
CA GLY A 119 -8.90 4.91 13.09
C GLY A 119 -7.62 5.72 13.22
N LEU A 120 -7.53 6.80 12.47
CA LEU A 120 -6.41 7.74 12.58
C LEU A 120 -6.41 8.38 13.98
N PRO A 121 -5.26 8.41 14.69
CA PRO A 121 -5.16 9.08 15.97
C PRO A 121 -5.46 10.58 15.85
N GLU A 122 -6.03 11.17 16.91
CA GLU A 122 -6.39 12.59 16.98
C GLU A 122 -5.22 13.51 16.58
N ARG A 123 -3.99 13.19 17.01
CA ARG A 123 -2.78 13.93 16.62
C ARG A 123 -2.55 13.95 15.11
N SER A 124 -2.88 12.85 14.41
CA SER A 124 -2.76 12.76 12.95
C SER A 124 -3.85 13.56 12.24
N LEU A 125 -5.08 13.54 12.77
CA LEU A 125 -6.19 14.34 12.28
C LEU A 125 -5.91 15.84 12.42
N HIS A 126 -5.41 16.29 13.58
CA HIS A 126 -5.02 17.68 13.81
C HIS A 126 -3.91 18.10 12.84
N ALA A 127 -2.85 17.29 12.70
CA ALA A 127 -1.76 17.60 11.78
C ALA A 127 -2.21 17.70 10.32
N LEU A 128 -3.17 16.88 9.88
CA LEU A 128 -3.79 17.01 8.55
C LEU A 128 -4.57 18.33 8.42
N GLY A 129 -5.25 18.76 9.47
CA GLY A 129 -5.93 20.06 9.52
C GLY A 129 -4.95 21.23 9.35
N ASP A 130 -3.82 21.19 10.06
CA ASP A 130 -2.78 22.24 10.02
C ASP A 130 -2.16 22.39 8.64
N VAL A 131 -2.13 21.31 7.83
CA VAL A 131 -1.56 21.27 6.48
C VAL A 131 -2.60 21.07 5.39
N ALA A 132 -3.86 21.43 5.63
CA ALA A 132 -4.98 21.20 4.69
C ALA A 132 -4.70 21.68 3.26
N GLY A 133 -3.93 22.77 3.10
CA GLY A 133 -3.51 23.29 1.79
C GLY A 133 -2.59 22.35 0.98
N ARG A 134 -1.96 21.36 1.63
CA ARG A 134 -1.13 20.34 0.99
C ARG A 134 -1.87 19.03 0.73
N VAL A 135 -3.10 18.89 1.22
CA VAL A 135 -3.91 17.68 1.09
C VAL A 135 -4.63 17.66 -0.26
N SER A 136 -4.46 16.58 -0.98
CA SER A 136 -5.20 16.25 -2.21
C SER A 136 -6.14 15.09 -1.93
N TRP A 137 -7.43 15.32 -2.06
CA TRP A 137 -8.46 14.31 -1.83
C TRP A 137 -8.59 13.41 -3.05
N VAL A 138 -8.27 12.13 -2.87
CA VAL A 138 -8.37 11.11 -3.90
C VAL A 138 -9.78 10.55 -3.92
N THR A 139 -10.46 10.60 -5.08
CA THR A 139 -11.81 10.04 -5.28
C THR A 139 -11.87 9.03 -6.43
N GLY A 140 -10.77 8.87 -7.14
CA GLY A 140 -10.58 7.95 -8.27
C GLY A 140 -9.14 7.93 -8.71
N PRO A 141 -8.81 7.31 -9.84
CA PRO A 141 -7.45 7.24 -10.35
C PRO A 141 -6.84 8.64 -10.45
N THR A 142 -5.71 8.84 -9.79
CA THR A 142 -5.07 10.17 -9.70
C THR A 142 -3.57 10.03 -9.93
N GLU A 143 -3.06 10.77 -10.90
CA GLU A 143 -1.61 10.89 -11.10
C GLU A 143 -1.04 11.87 -10.07
N LEU A 144 -0.15 11.38 -9.22
CA LEU A 144 0.50 12.23 -8.20
C LEU A 144 1.78 12.87 -8.71
N LEU A 145 2.54 12.13 -9.50
CA LEU A 145 3.78 12.52 -10.17
C LEU A 145 3.78 11.85 -11.55
N PRO A 146 4.49 12.36 -12.55
CA PRO A 146 4.52 11.76 -13.88
C PRO A 146 4.79 10.26 -13.85
N GLY A 147 3.83 9.44 -14.33
CA GLY A 147 3.89 7.99 -14.35
C GLY A 147 3.66 7.29 -13.01
N THR A 148 3.34 8.02 -11.94
CA THR A 148 3.05 7.46 -10.61
C THR A 148 1.61 7.78 -10.22
N TRP A 149 0.83 6.74 -9.93
CA TRP A 149 -0.61 6.82 -9.77
C TRP A 149 -1.10 6.22 -8.47
N VAL A 150 -2.18 6.77 -7.93
CA VAL A 150 -3.00 6.12 -6.90
C VAL A 150 -4.33 5.71 -7.52
N SER A 151 -4.80 4.50 -7.16
CA SER A 151 -5.99 3.90 -7.78
C SER A 151 -7.30 4.59 -7.42
N GLY A 152 -7.32 5.31 -6.30
CA GLY A 152 -8.58 5.63 -5.62
C GLY A 152 -9.26 4.37 -5.04
N PRO A 153 -10.52 4.48 -4.60
CA PRO A 153 -11.27 3.37 -4.00
C PRO A 153 -11.33 2.14 -4.91
N ILE A 154 -11.03 0.97 -4.36
CA ILE A 154 -10.98 -0.29 -5.10
C ILE A 154 -12.35 -0.99 -5.06
N PRO A 155 -12.96 -1.29 -6.23
CA PRO A 155 -14.23 -2.01 -6.29
C PRO A 155 -14.11 -3.45 -5.81
N ARG A 156 -15.01 -3.89 -4.93
CA ARG A 156 -15.10 -5.29 -4.47
C ARG A 156 -15.97 -6.09 -5.43
N ARG A 157 -15.39 -7.01 -6.17
CA ARG A 157 -16.08 -7.84 -7.19
C ARG A 157 -15.87 -9.33 -6.97
N HIS A 158 -14.73 -9.71 -6.36
CA HIS A 158 -14.37 -11.11 -6.18
C HIS A 158 -15.09 -11.72 -4.96
N PRO A 159 -15.82 -12.86 -5.10
CA PRO A 159 -16.70 -13.38 -4.07
C PRO A 159 -15.99 -13.88 -2.80
N LEU A 160 -14.69 -14.18 -2.86
CA LEU A 160 -13.90 -14.59 -1.71
C LEU A 160 -13.23 -13.41 -0.98
N GLU A 161 -13.40 -12.18 -1.46
CA GLU A 161 -12.79 -10.96 -0.88
C GLU A 161 -13.86 -10.03 -0.31
N GLU A 162 -14.66 -10.59 0.61
CA GLU A 162 -15.66 -9.83 1.35
C GLU A 162 -15.01 -8.84 2.33
N ALA A 163 -15.75 -7.76 2.67
CA ALA A 163 -15.34 -6.83 3.72
C ALA A 163 -15.27 -7.52 5.09
N GLU A 164 -14.39 -7.02 5.94
CA GLU A 164 -14.25 -7.51 7.32
C GLU A 164 -15.56 -7.36 8.10
N ARG A 165 -15.95 -8.44 8.82
CA ARG A 165 -17.23 -8.48 9.53
C ARG A 165 -17.21 -7.85 10.92
N ASN A 166 -16.02 -7.50 11.39
CA ASN A 166 -15.78 -6.97 12.74
C ASN A 166 -15.27 -5.52 12.74
N PHE A 167 -15.33 -4.83 11.59
CA PHE A 167 -15.05 -3.41 11.49
C PHE A 167 -16.34 -2.59 11.46
N PHE A 168 -16.37 -1.49 12.21
CA PHE A 168 -17.55 -0.64 12.39
C PHE A 168 -17.16 0.84 12.38
N ALA A 169 -18.13 1.67 11.96
CA ALA A 169 -18.00 3.12 11.95
C ALA A 169 -18.63 3.80 13.19
N ASP A 170 -19.25 3.02 14.09
CA ASP A 170 -19.93 3.53 15.27
C ASP A 170 -19.65 2.66 16.51
N GLN A 171 -19.66 3.27 17.70
CA GLN A 171 -19.41 2.62 18.99
C GLN A 171 -20.42 1.50 19.34
N ALA A 172 -21.64 1.59 18.83
CA ALA A 172 -22.64 0.56 19.02
C ALA A 172 -22.42 -0.68 18.14
N CYS A 173 -21.44 -0.66 17.26
CA CYS A 173 -21.13 -1.72 16.29
C CYS A 173 -22.35 -2.12 15.44
N THR A 174 -23.13 -1.13 15.01
CA THR A 174 -24.32 -1.32 14.18
C THR A 174 -24.04 -0.99 12.71
N MET A 175 -23.15 -0.02 12.44
CA MET A 175 -22.77 0.42 11.11
C MET A 175 -21.44 -0.21 10.70
N ARG A 176 -21.46 -1.11 9.72
CA ARG A 176 -20.26 -1.75 9.18
C ARG A 176 -19.34 -0.74 8.50
N ASP A 177 -18.03 -0.88 8.70
CA ASP A 177 -17.01 -0.18 7.93
C ASP A 177 -16.40 -1.13 6.88
N PRO A 178 -16.70 -0.92 5.59
CA PRO A 178 -16.09 -1.71 4.51
C PRO A 178 -14.70 -1.22 4.11
N VAL A 179 -14.13 -0.21 4.78
CA VAL A 179 -12.84 0.42 4.44
C VAL A 179 -12.83 0.88 2.96
N VAL A 180 -13.77 1.76 2.63
CA VAL A 180 -13.98 2.22 1.23
C VAL A 180 -12.83 3.07 0.68
N ASP A 181 -11.97 3.58 1.54
CA ASP A 181 -10.78 4.37 1.21
C ASP A 181 -9.55 3.53 0.89
N ASP A 182 -9.65 2.18 0.92
CA ASP A 182 -8.55 1.30 0.54
C ASP A 182 -8.13 1.55 -0.91
N GLN A 183 -6.86 1.90 -1.11
CA GLN A 183 -6.28 2.27 -2.39
C GLN A 183 -4.85 1.77 -2.54
N ALA A 184 -4.42 1.57 -3.78
CA ALA A 184 -3.09 1.12 -4.15
C ALA A 184 -2.30 2.23 -4.86
N LEU A 185 -1.00 2.27 -4.62
CA LEU A 185 -0.05 3.05 -5.42
C LEU A 185 0.49 2.16 -6.54
N TRP A 186 0.62 2.70 -7.75
CA TRP A 186 1.20 1.96 -8.86
C TRP A 186 1.94 2.86 -9.84
N PHE A 187 2.87 2.26 -10.56
CA PHE A 187 3.61 2.89 -11.66
C PHE A 187 4.11 1.83 -12.63
N ILE A 188 4.52 2.28 -13.82
CA ILE A 188 4.92 1.41 -14.90
C ILE A 188 6.44 1.39 -15.03
N THR A 189 6.97 0.21 -15.26
CA THR A 189 8.36 -0.01 -15.63
C THR A 189 8.41 -0.84 -16.93
N PRO A 190 9.57 -0.91 -17.61
CA PRO A 190 9.74 -1.79 -18.76
C PRO A 190 9.48 -3.28 -18.45
N GLN A 191 9.53 -3.70 -17.18
CA GLN A 191 9.26 -5.07 -16.72
C GLN A 191 7.78 -5.31 -16.39
N GLY A 192 6.94 -4.27 -16.34
CA GLY A 192 5.53 -4.34 -15.98
C GLY A 192 5.17 -3.37 -14.86
N LEU A 193 4.00 -3.57 -14.26
CA LEU A 193 3.50 -2.74 -13.17
C LEU A 193 4.24 -3.04 -11.87
N VAL A 194 4.59 -2.00 -11.13
CA VAL A 194 4.94 -2.09 -9.72
C VAL A 194 3.75 -1.59 -8.92
N VAL A 195 3.25 -2.43 -8.01
CA VAL A 195 2.04 -2.16 -7.23
C VAL A 195 2.37 -2.23 -5.73
N LEU A 196 2.03 -1.17 -5.00
CA LEU A 196 2.13 -1.13 -3.55
C LEU A 196 0.73 -1.08 -2.93
N VAL A 197 0.53 -1.87 -1.89
CA VAL A 197 -0.70 -1.92 -1.10
C VAL A 197 -0.40 -1.77 0.39
N GLY A 198 -1.29 -1.12 1.15
CA GLY A 198 -1.16 -1.06 2.60
C GLY A 198 -1.56 -2.38 3.24
N CYS A 199 -2.88 -2.64 3.29
CA CYS A 199 -3.47 -3.89 3.77
C CYS A 199 -4.24 -4.66 2.69
N ALA A 200 -4.60 -4.03 1.58
CA ALA A 200 -5.51 -4.59 0.59
C ALA A 200 -6.84 -5.06 1.21
N HIS A 201 -7.50 -4.19 1.99
CA HIS A 201 -8.81 -4.48 2.60
C HIS A 201 -9.91 -4.75 1.56
N ALA A 202 -9.80 -4.14 0.38
CA ALA A 202 -10.69 -4.45 -0.74
C ALA A 202 -10.46 -5.86 -1.32
N GLY A 203 -9.35 -6.49 -0.95
CA GLY A 203 -8.88 -7.77 -1.48
C GLY A 203 -7.82 -7.59 -2.55
N ILE A 204 -6.76 -8.40 -2.50
CA ILE A 204 -5.64 -8.26 -3.43
C ILE A 204 -6.01 -8.68 -4.86
N ILE A 205 -6.94 -9.60 -5.05
CA ILE A 205 -7.43 -9.99 -6.38
C ILE A 205 -8.20 -8.82 -7.00
N ASN A 206 -9.09 -8.20 -6.22
CA ASN A 206 -9.82 -6.99 -6.64
C ASN A 206 -8.86 -5.84 -6.96
N THR A 207 -7.84 -5.66 -6.13
CA THR A 207 -6.83 -4.59 -6.30
C THR A 207 -6.06 -4.77 -7.60
N LEU A 208 -5.54 -5.97 -7.87
CA LEU A 208 -4.77 -6.23 -9.09
C LEU A 208 -5.62 -6.13 -10.35
N ASP A 209 -6.85 -6.70 -10.34
CA ASP A 209 -7.77 -6.56 -11.48
C ASP A 209 -8.04 -5.06 -11.76
N HIS A 210 -8.34 -4.29 -10.72
CA HIS A 210 -8.61 -2.86 -10.86
C HIS A 210 -7.42 -2.08 -11.39
N VAL A 211 -6.25 -2.21 -10.76
CA VAL A 211 -5.03 -1.47 -11.15
C VAL A 211 -4.59 -1.81 -12.56
N ARG A 212 -4.61 -3.10 -12.95
CA ARG A 212 -4.21 -3.55 -14.29
C ARG A 212 -5.14 -3.02 -15.38
N ARG A 213 -6.47 -2.93 -15.10
CA ARG A 213 -7.43 -2.29 -16.02
C ARG A 213 -7.21 -0.80 -16.12
N LEU A 214 -7.06 -0.10 -14.98
CA LEU A 214 -6.76 1.34 -14.99
C LEU A 214 -5.51 1.66 -15.79
N ALA A 215 -4.44 0.88 -15.61
CA ALA A 215 -3.21 1.04 -16.37
C ALA A 215 -3.45 0.91 -17.88
N THR A 216 -4.29 -0.05 -18.30
CA THR A 216 -4.68 -0.21 -19.72
C THR A 216 -5.52 0.96 -20.22
N GLU A 217 -6.51 1.42 -19.44
CA GLU A 217 -7.43 2.50 -19.81
C GLU A 217 -6.72 3.86 -19.92
N LEU A 218 -5.77 4.13 -19.04
CA LEU A 218 -4.99 5.38 -19.02
C LEU A 218 -3.92 5.43 -20.12
N GLY A 219 -3.75 4.36 -20.86
CA GLY A 219 -2.91 4.31 -22.08
C GLY A 219 -1.39 4.35 -21.83
N ASP A 220 -0.97 4.16 -20.59
CA ASP A 220 0.42 4.30 -20.16
C ASP A 220 1.22 2.99 -20.19
N VAL A 221 0.60 1.90 -20.73
CA VAL A 221 1.13 0.53 -20.70
C VAL A 221 1.83 0.09 -21.98
N ARG A 222 2.10 1.00 -22.93
CA ARG A 222 2.64 0.63 -24.26
C ARG A 222 3.95 -0.15 -24.19
N ASP A 223 4.73 0.07 -23.13
CA ASP A 223 6.04 -0.57 -22.93
C ASP A 223 6.01 -1.69 -21.88
N ALA A 224 4.88 -1.90 -21.17
CA ALA A 224 4.74 -2.97 -20.19
C ALA A 224 4.32 -4.27 -20.87
N PRO A 225 5.07 -5.39 -20.70
CA PRO A 225 4.69 -6.67 -21.30
C PRO A 225 3.34 -7.14 -20.75
N PRO A 226 2.44 -7.67 -21.60
CA PRO A 226 1.20 -8.29 -21.14
C PRO A 226 1.46 -9.65 -20.48
N ALA A 227 0.63 -9.99 -19.51
CA ALA A 227 0.49 -11.36 -19.01
C ALA A 227 -0.40 -12.19 -19.93
N ALA A 228 -0.53 -13.50 -19.64
CA ALA A 228 -1.29 -14.44 -20.47
C ALA A 228 -2.79 -14.06 -20.64
N ASP A 229 -3.37 -13.30 -19.70
CA ASP A 229 -4.74 -12.79 -19.77
C ASP A 229 -4.89 -11.48 -20.59
N GLY A 230 -3.81 -11.00 -21.20
CA GLY A 230 -3.78 -9.79 -22.02
C GLY A 230 -3.71 -8.47 -21.25
N LEU A 231 -3.79 -8.49 -19.92
CA LEU A 231 -3.57 -7.31 -19.07
C LEU A 231 -2.06 -7.13 -18.76
N PRO A 232 -1.60 -5.93 -18.40
CA PRO A 232 -0.22 -5.72 -18.02
C PRO A 232 0.23 -6.67 -16.91
N ARG A 233 1.40 -7.30 -17.07
CA ARG A 233 1.99 -8.13 -16.01
C ARG A 233 2.40 -7.27 -14.81
N VAL A 234 2.50 -7.88 -13.64
CA VAL A 234 2.93 -7.22 -12.40
C VAL A 234 4.41 -7.52 -12.16
N ALA A 235 5.29 -6.57 -12.42
CA ALA A 235 6.72 -6.72 -12.17
C ALA A 235 7.02 -6.90 -10.68
N ALA A 236 6.33 -6.13 -9.81
CA ALA A 236 6.43 -6.30 -8.36
C ALA A 236 5.10 -5.98 -7.65
N LEU A 237 4.81 -6.76 -6.61
CA LEU A 237 3.75 -6.52 -5.64
C LEU A 237 4.33 -6.45 -4.24
N ILE A 238 4.12 -5.32 -3.54
CA ILE A 238 4.75 -5.03 -2.25
C ILE A 238 3.69 -4.55 -1.26
N GLY A 239 3.64 -5.13 -0.05
CA GLY A 239 2.77 -4.67 1.03
C GLY A 239 2.00 -5.78 1.73
N GLY A 240 0.96 -5.40 2.48
CA GLY A 240 0.08 -6.30 3.21
C GLY A 240 -1.06 -6.83 2.33
N LEU A 241 -1.30 -8.14 2.35
CA LEU A 241 -2.33 -8.78 1.51
C LEU A 241 -3.56 -9.24 2.30
N HIS A 242 -3.67 -8.85 3.56
CA HIS A 242 -4.78 -9.14 4.47
C HIS A 242 -5.19 -10.62 4.51
N LEU A 243 -4.20 -11.53 4.60
CA LEU A 243 -4.41 -12.98 4.58
C LEU A 243 -4.27 -13.66 5.94
N LEU A 244 -4.06 -12.89 7.02
CA LEU A 244 -3.85 -13.42 8.39
C LEU A 244 -4.95 -14.40 8.79
N HIS A 245 -6.21 -14.11 8.46
CA HIS A 245 -7.39 -14.91 8.77
C HIS A 245 -8.06 -15.52 7.52
N ALA A 246 -7.37 -15.50 6.37
CA ALA A 246 -7.92 -16.00 5.13
C ALA A 246 -8.26 -17.49 5.17
N SER A 247 -9.39 -17.87 4.56
CA SER A 247 -9.77 -19.27 4.37
C SER A 247 -8.81 -19.98 3.42
N PRO A 248 -8.71 -21.33 3.45
CA PRO A 248 -7.92 -22.06 2.45
C PRO A 248 -8.34 -21.78 1.02
N ALA A 249 -9.63 -21.54 0.75
CA ALA A 249 -10.13 -21.18 -0.57
C ALA A 249 -9.61 -19.81 -1.02
N ARG A 250 -9.64 -18.78 -0.12
CA ARG A 250 -9.10 -17.45 -0.42
C ARG A 250 -7.58 -17.50 -0.64
N LEU A 251 -6.82 -18.28 0.14
CA LEU A 251 -5.38 -18.44 -0.06
C LEU A 251 -5.07 -19.01 -1.45
N ARG A 252 -5.76 -20.08 -1.86
CA ARG A 252 -5.58 -20.68 -3.20
C ARG A 252 -5.93 -19.69 -4.30
N ALA A 253 -7.11 -19.07 -4.25
CA ALA A 253 -7.54 -18.09 -5.24
C ALA A 253 -6.56 -16.91 -5.35
N THR A 254 -6.00 -16.45 -4.22
CA THR A 254 -4.96 -15.42 -4.21
C THR A 254 -3.70 -15.91 -4.94
N GLY A 255 -3.20 -17.11 -4.64
CA GLY A 255 -2.02 -17.65 -5.33
C GLY A 255 -2.24 -17.79 -6.84
N GLU A 256 -3.40 -18.28 -7.26
CA GLU A 256 -3.80 -18.42 -8.67
C GLU A 256 -3.86 -17.04 -9.39
N ALA A 257 -4.46 -16.03 -8.74
CA ALA A 257 -4.55 -14.69 -9.31
C ALA A 257 -3.17 -14.01 -9.45
N LEU A 258 -2.29 -14.18 -8.43
CA LEU A 258 -0.92 -13.65 -8.50
C LEU A 258 -0.09 -14.36 -9.61
N ALA A 259 -0.29 -15.65 -9.78
CA ALA A 259 0.35 -16.40 -10.88
C ALA A 259 -0.17 -15.93 -12.24
N ALA A 260 -1.49 -15.74 -12.40
CA ALA A 260 -2.11 -15.26 -13.65
C ALA A 260 -1.67 -13.82 -13.99
N ALA A 261 -1.41 -12.98 -13.00
CA ALA A 261 -0.85 -11.64 -13.18
C ALA A 261 0.67 -11.65 -13.45
N GLU A 262 1.30 -12.82 -13.51
CA GLU A 262 2.75 -13.01 -13.70
C GLU A 262 3.60 -12.14 -12.76
N VAL A 263 3.29 -12.20 -11.45
CA VAL A 263 4.00 -11.41 -10.45
C VAL A 263 5.48 -11.82 -10.42
N GLY A 264 6.38 -10.89 -10.79
CA GLY A 264 7.82 -11.13 -10.87
C GLY A 264 8.56 -11.06 -9.53
N ALA A 265 8.15 -10.13 -8.66
CA ALA A 265 8.65 -10.01 -7.29
C ALA A 265 7.48 -9.81 -6.32
N LEU A 266 7.38 -10.66 -5.31
CA LEU A 266 6.32 -10.64 -4.30
C LEU A 266 6.93 -10.41 -2.90
N ALA A 267 6.79 -9.21 -2.38
CA ALA A 267 7.15 -8.84 -1.01
C ALA A 267 5.89 -8.70 -0.14
N ALA A 268 5.29 -9.84 0.20
CA ALA A 268 4.10 -9.89 1.04
C ALA A 268 4.49 -9.81 2.52
N VAL A 269 4.10 -8.71 3.18
CA VAL A 269 4.52 -8.33 4.54
C VAL A 269 3.31 -8.03 5.44
N HIS A 270 3.52 -7.45 6.60
CA HIS A 270 2.53 -6.90 7.53
C HIS A 270 1.33 -7.84 7.80
N CYS A 271 0.11 -7.45 7.40
CA CYS A 271 -1.14 -8.19 7.64
C CYS A 271 -1.32 -9.45 6.76
N THR A 272 -0.37 -9.79 5.89
CA THR A 272 -0.36 -11.06 5.17
C THR A 272 -0.34 -12.26 6.14
N GLY A 273 0.33 -12.11 7.29
CA GLY A 273 0.42 -13.13 8.31
C GLY A 273 1.23 -14.38 7.91
N LYS A 274 1.59 -15.19 8.90
CA LYS A 274 2.45 -16.37 8.65
C LYS A 274 1.84 -17.36 7.65
N ARG A 275 0.56 -17.70 7.81
CA ARG A 275 -0.13 -18.64 6.91
C ARG A 275 -0.17 -18.16 5.46
N GLY A 276 -0.44 -16.88 5.26
CA GLY A 276 -0.42 -16.28 3.91
C GLY A 276 0.98 -16.32 3.31
N LYS A 277 2.00 -15.93 4.07
CA LYS A 277 3.41 -15.96 3.65
C LYS A 277 3.88 -17.37 3.31
N ASP A 278 3.60 -18.36 4.16
CA ASP A 278 3.96 -19.77 3.93
C ASP A 278 3.31 -20.31 2.65
N HIS A 279 2.01 -20.04 2.45
CA HIS A 279 1.29 -20.48 1.24
C HIS A 279 1.87 -19.83 -0.02
N LEU A 280 2.00 -18.50 -0.04
CA LEU A 280 2.46 -17.77 -1.21
C LEU A 280 3.92 -18.08 -1.58
N SER A 281 4.79 -18.23 -0.61
CA SER A 281 6.18 -18.65 -0.85
C SER A 281 6.29 -20.06 -1.45
N ALA A 282 5.37 -20.96 -1.10
CA ALA A 282 5.32 -22.32 -1.66
C ALA A 282 4.79 -22.34 -3.09
N VAL A 283 3.76 -21.53 -3.41
CA VAL A 283 3.12 -21.54 -4.75
C VAL A 283 3.79 -20.60 -5.75
N LEU A 284 4.52 -19.59 -5.27
CA LEU A 284 5.24 -18.60 -6.08
C LEU A 284 6.72 -18.48 -5.69
N PRO A 285 7.48 -19.58 -5.62
CA PRO A 285 8.84 -19.55 -5.08
C PRO A 285 9.80 -18.64 -5.86
N HIS A 286 9.61 -18.50 -7.17
CA HIS A 286 10.46 -17.66 -8.01
C HIS A 286 10.20 -16.16 -7.81
N ALA A 287 8.95 -15.78 -7.49
CA ALA A 287 8.57 -14.40 -7.21
C ALA A 287 8.84 -14.00 -5.75
N TRP A 288 8.80 -14.95 -4.83
CA TRP A 288 8.86 -14.67 -3.40
C TRP A 288 10.11 -13.91 -2.97
N ARG A 289 9.90 -12.83 -2.22
CA ARG A 289 10.95 -12.05 -1.55
C ARG A 289 10.65 -11.99 -0.06
N ALA A 290 11.50 -12.61 0.75
CA ALA A 290 11.39 -12.54 2.21
C ALA A 290 11.83 -11.15 2.68
N CYS A 291 10.86 -10.29 3.01
CA CYS A 291 11.09 -8.91 3.39
C CYS A 291 10.67 -8.63 4.84
N THR A 292 11.36 -7.67 5.45
CA THR A 292 11.18 -7.17 6.82
C THR A 292 11.51 -5.68 6.84
N THR A 293 11.37 -5.01 7.98
CA THR A 293 11.84 -3.61 8.14
C THR A 293 13.30 -3.47 7.68
N GLY A 294 13.57 -2.53 6.80
CA GLY A 294 14.89 -2.27 6.21
C GLY A 294 15.19 -3.05 4.93
N SER A 295 14.32 -3.98 4.51
CA SER A 295 14.47 -4.65 3.22
C SER A 295 14.29 -3.70 2.06
N VAL A 296 15.04 -3.94 0.98
CA VAL A 296 14.95 -3.20 -0.28
C VAL A 296 14.49 -4.15 -1.38
N VAL A 297 13.52 -3.71 -2.17
CA VAL A 297 13.08 -4.37 -3.41
C VAL A 297 13.42 -3.46 -4.57
N GLU A 298 14.19 -3.96 -5.52
CA GLU A 298 14.56 -3.23 -6.74
C GLU A 298 13.86 -3.87 -7.94
N VAL A 299 13.35 -3.02 -8.83
CA VAL A 299 12.65 -3.39 -10.07
C VAL A 299 13.17 -2.51 -11.19
N GLY A 300 13.82 -3.11 -12.17
CA GLY A 300 14.39 -2.34 -13.29
C GLY A 300 15.25 -3.19 -14.18
#